data_f39bcdb8376c9f330e0e3d9a360a3122
#
_entry.id   f39bcdb8376c9f330e0e3d9a360a3122
#
_cell.length_a   1.000
_cell.length_b   1.000
_cell.length_c   1.000
_cell.angle_alpha   90.00
_cell.angle_beta   90.00
_cell.angle_gamma   90.00
#
_symmetry.space_group_name_H-M   'P 1'
#
loop_
_entity.id
_entity.type
_entity.pdbx_description
1 polymer ?
#
loop_
_entity_poly.entity_id
_entity_poly.type
_entity_poly.pdbx_seq_one_letter_code
_entity_poly.pdbx_strand_id
1 'polypeptide(L)'
;MSYSDVSPAEVKQRLRQEALSRRADLSHVFRIEASLSLADHVDQLRLADGCIVAGFWPIRDEIDPRPLLDALRKKGHRLCLPVVAEPHLIFRELTRETEFVSAGFGTQAPSPDAAELRPDVLLMPLAAFDCSGNRIGYGKGHYDMAISALEQSGPLDCVGLAYCVQEMSDVPAEPHDKPMDGILTEMGFRRF
;
A
#
# COMPACT_ATOMS: atom_id res chain seq x y z
N MET A 1 0.88 -35.98 16.54
CA MET A 1 -0.07 -35.34 15.62
C MET A 1 0.75 -34.45 14.69
N SER A 2 0.77 -34.78 13.41
CA SER A 2 1.61 -34.16 12.39
C SER A 2 1.12 -32.73 12.10
N TYR A 3 2.02 -31.74 12.12
CA TYR A 3 1.77 -30.31 11.82
C TYR A 3 1.64 -30.02 10.32
N SER A 4 1.24 -30.98 9.49
CA SER A 4 1.37 -30.93 8.03
C SER A 4 0.09 -30.68 7.24
N ASP A 5 -1.00 -30.17 7.84
CA ASP A 5 -2.31 -30.06 7.15
C ASP A 5 -2.94 -28.66 7.15
N VAL A 6 -2.19 -27.59 7.44
CA VAL A 6 -2.75 -26.23 7.38
C VAL A 6 -2.45 -25.64 6.00
N SER A 7 -3.50 -25.29 5.25
CA SER A 7 -3.34 -24.70 3.92
C SER A 7 -2.67 -23.29 3.98
N PRO A 8 -1.93 -22.85 2.93
CA PRO A 8 -1.39 -21.50 2.86
C PRO A 8 -2.45 -20.41 3.10
N ALA A 9 -3.67 -20.62 2.62
CA ALA A 9 -4.79 -19.70 2.82
C ALA A 9 -5.17 -19.54 4.30
N GLU A 10 -5.22 -20.64 5.06
CA GLU A 10 -5.51 -20.62 6.50
C GLU A 10 -4.37 -19.95 7.27
N VAL A 11 -3.12 -20.20 6.90
CA VAL A 11 -1.95 -19.52 7.49
C VAL A 11 -2.04 -18.01 7.23
N LYS A 12 -2.27 -17.59 5.98
CA LYS A 12 -2.46 -16.19 5.62
C LYS A 12 -3.60 -15.54 6.40
N GLN A 13 -4.71 -16.26 6.59
CA GLN A 13 -5.85 -15.72 7.35
C GLN A 13 -5.49 -15.49 8.82
N ARG A 14 -4.79 -16.44 9.46
CA ARG A 14 -4.33 -16.32 10.85
C ARG A 14 -3.34 -15.14 11.01
N LEU A 15 -2.33 -15.06 10.14
CA LEU A 15 -1.35 -13.98 10.17
C LEU A 15 -2.00 -12.61 9.94
N ARG A 16 -2.98 -12.53 9.03
CA ARG A 16 -3.76 -11.32 8.81
C ARG A 16 -4.49 -10.88 10.08
N GLN A 17 -5.17 -11.80 10.77
CA GLN A 17 -5.89 -11.50 11.99
C GLN A 17 -4.94 -11.02 13.10
N GLU A 18 -3.79 -11.70 13.25
CA GLU A 18 -2.78 -11.33 14.23
C GLU A 18 -2.22 -9.93 13.97
N ALA A 19 -1.80 -9.63 12.73
CA ALA A 19 -1.26 -8.33 12.37
C ALA A 19 -2.29 -7.21 12.53
N LEU A 20 -3.54 -7.45 12.14
CA LEU A 20 -4.63 -6.49 12.31
C LEU A 20 -4.94 -6.25 13.80
N SER A 21 -4.84 -7.27 14.66
CA SER A 21 -4.97 -7.10 16.11
C SER A 21 -3.86 -6.22 16.67
N ARG A 22 -2.58 -6.53 16.34
CA ARG A 22 -1.42 -5.72 16.76
C ARG A 22 -1.57 -4.25 16.31
N ARG A 23 -2.07 -4.02 15.09
CA ARG A 23 -2.32 -2.69 14.55
C ARG A 23 -3.44 -1.96 15.29
N ALA A 24 -4.51 -2.66 15.63
CA ALA A 24 -5.65 -2.08 16.37
C ALA A 24 -5.27 -1.66 17.81
N ASP A 25 -4.28 -2.33 18.41
CA ASP A 25 -3.77 -2.01 19.76
C ASP A 25 -2.91 -0.75 19.79
N LEU A 26 -2.49 -0.20 18.64
CA LEU A 26 -1.74 1.05 18.56
C LEU A 26 -2.60 2.23 19.02
N SER A 27 -2.05 3.07 19.90
CA SER A 27 -2.74 4.27 20.34
C SER A 27 -3.00 5.24 19.18
N HIS A 28 -4.05 6.02 19.29
CA HIS A 28 -4.38 7.04 18.27
C HIS A 28 -3.23 8.05 18.06
N VAL A 29 -2.57 8.46 19.15
CA VAL A 29 -1.42 9.38 19.10
C VAL A 29 -0.28 8.75 18.32
N PHE A 30 0.10 7.51 18.64
CA PHE A 30 1.15 6.80 17.90
C PHE A 30 0.85 6.71 16.41
N ARG A 31 -0.39 6.37 16.03
CA ARG A 31 -0.79 6.26 14.62
C ARG A 31 -0.64 7.58 13.87
N ILE A 32 -0.97 8.71 14.51
CA ILE A 32 -0.77 10.04 13.93
C ILE A 32 0.72 10.33 13.75
N GLU A 33 1.53 10.16 14.80
CA GLU A 33 2.98 10.42 14.77
C GLU A 33 3.68 9.55 13.72
N ALA A 34 3.38 8.25 13.69
CA ALA A 34 3.91 7.31 12.69
C ALA A 34 3.53 7.70 11.26
N SER A 35 2.28 8.16 11.04
CA SER A 35 1.85 8.62 9.73
C SER A 35 2.55 9.92 9.30
N LEU A 36 2.80 10.83 10.22
CA LEU A 36 3.56 12.06 9.95
C LEU A 36 5.03 11.76 9.64
N SER A 37 5.66 10.83 10.38
CA SER A 37 7.07 10.46 10.16
C SER A 37 7.35 9.86 8.79
N LEU A 38 6.35 9.29 8.09
CA LEU A 38 6.54 8.83 6.71
C LEU A 38 7.04 9.95 5.79
N ALA A 39 6.60 11.19 6.00
CA ALA A 39 7.05 12.33 5.21
C ALA A 39 8.53 12.66 5.45
N ASP A 40 9.05 12.42 6.65
CA ASP A 40 10.47 12.64 6.97
C ASP A 40 11.39 11.64 6.25
N HIS A 41 10.84 10.50 5.85
CA HIS A 41 11.56 9.44 5.13
C HIS A 41 11.42 9.52 3.60
N VAL A 42 10.77 10.55 3.06
CA VAL A 42 10.49 10.67 1.61
C VAL A 42 11.75 10.56 0.74
N ASP A 43 12.89 11.09 1.18
CA ASP A 43 14.15 11.04 0.45
C ASP A 43 14.77 9.62 0.39
N GLN A 44 14.43 8.77 1.33
CA GLN A 44 14.90 7.38 1.36
C GLN A 44 14.30 6.53 0.23
N LEU A 45 13.14 6.92 -0.31
CA LEU A 45 12.50 6.24 -1.45
C LEU A 45 13.32 6.35 -2.74
N ARG A 46 14.15 7.39 -2.89
CA ARG A 46 15.05 7.62 -4.05
C ARG A 46 14.35 7.53 -5.38
N LEU A 47 13.16 8.12 -5.47
CA LEU A 47 12.35 8.11 -6.68
C LEU A 47 12.98 8.96 -7.79
N ALA A 48 12.77 8.55 -9.04
CA ALA A 48 13.16 9.35 -10.20
C ALA A 48 12.34 10.66 -10.25
N ASP A 49 12.98 11.74 -10.73
CA ASP A 49 12.32 13.04 -10.82
C ASP A 49 11.05 12.98 -11.69
N GLY A 50 9.98 13.58 -11.19
CA GLY A 50 8.72 13.68 -11.91
C GLY A 50 7.94 12.38 -12.09
N CYS A 51 8.34 11.27 -11.45
CA CYS A 51 7.60 10.02 -11.54
C CYS A 51 6.15 10.15 -11.00
N ILE A 52 5.27 9.29 -11.50
CA ILE A 52 3.88 9.21 -11.07
C ILE A 52 3.77 8.21 -9.92
N VAL A 53 3.29 8.68 -8.77
CA VAL A 53 3.17 7.87 -7.56
C VAL A 53 1.69 7.63 -7.24
N ALA A 54 1.30 6.38 -7.15
CA ALA A 54 0.00 6.00 -6.63
C ALA A 54 0.06 5.85 -5.12
N GLY A 55 -0.80 6.58 -4.42
CA GLY A 55 -1.09 6.35 -3.01
C GLY A 55 -2.35 5.53 -2.82
N PHE A 56 -2.93 5.61 -1.62
CA PHE A 56 -4.24 5.03 -1.31
C PHE A 56 -5.00 5.92 -0.33
N TRP A 57 -6.32 5.74 -0.25
CA TRP A 57 -7.13 6.35 0.79
C TRP A 57 -7.16 5.41 1.99
N PRO A 58 -6.65 5.82 3.17
CA PRO A 58 -6.55 4.93 4.32
C PRO A 58 -7.93 4.55 4.84
N ILE A 59 -8.09 3.31 5.24
CA ILE A 59 -9.31 2.81 5.87
C ILE A 59 -9.03 2.40 7.32
N ARG A 60 -10.00 2.65 8.22
CA ARG A 60 -9.94 2.29 9.63
C ARG A 60 -8.67 2.83 10.31
N ASP A 61 -7.80 1.92 10.72
CA ASP A 61 -6.57 2.13 11.47
C ASP A 61 -5.30 1.94 10.60
N GLU A 62 -5.43 1.99 9.28
CA GLU A 62 -4.26 2.00 8.39
C GLU A 62 -3.36 3.20 8.64
N ILE A 63 -2.07 3.02 8.36
CA ILE A 63 -1.14 4.14 8.32
C ILE A 63 -1.59 5.14 7.26
N ASP A 64 -1.61 6.41 7.60
CA ASP A 64 -2.12 7.46 6.69
C ASP A 64 -1.02 7.92 5.74
N PRO A 65 -1.15 7.66 4.42
CA PRO A 65 -0.15 8.06 3.43
C PRO A 65 -0.19 9.55 3.09
N ARG A 66 -1.23 10.29 3.49
CA ARG A 66 -1.44 11.68 3.03
C ARG A 66 -0.30 12.64 3.37
N PRO A 67 0.37 12.59 4.55
CA PRO A 67 1.55 13.40 4.80
C PRO A 67 2.70 13.10 3.82
N LEU A 68 2.95 11.83 3.53
CA LEU A 68 3.95 11.40 2.55
C LEU A 68 3.58 11.87 1.13
N LEU A 69 2.32 11.72 0.74
CA LEU A 69 1.84 12.17 -0.58
C LEU A 69 2.01 13.69 -0.75
N ASP A 70 1.76 14.47 0.30
CA ASP A 70 2.00 15.93 0.25
C ASP A 70 3.50 16.25 0.11
N ALA A 71 4.38 15.53 0.81
CA ALA A 71 5.83 15.66 0.67
C ALA A 71 6.30 15.32 -0.76
N LEU A 72 5.80 14.23 -1.34
CA LEU A 72 6.08 13.82 -2.73
C LEU A 72 5.60 14.87 -3.74
N ARG A 73 4.40 15.42 -3.55
CA ARG A 73 3.90 16.52 -4.38
C ARG A 73 4.80 17.76 -4.33
N LYS A 74 5.28 18.14 -3.14
CA LYS A 74 6.22 19.26 -2.96
C LYS A 74 7.56 19.02 -3.67
N LYS A 75 7.95 17.75 -3.87
CA LYS A 75 9.12 17.36 -4.65
C LYS A 75 8.88 17.29 -6.17
N GLY A 76 7.66 17.58 -6.62
CA GLY A 76 7.32 17.65 -8.06
C GLY A 76 6.80 16.33 -8.64
N HIS A 77 6.51 15.32 -7.83
CA HIS A 77 5.88 14.09 -8.30
C HIS A 77 4.39 14.30 -8.58
N ARG A 78 3.90 13.69 -9.64
CA ARG A 78 2.46 13.59 -9.89
C ARG A 78 1.89 12.45 -9.05
N LEU A 79 0.69 12.66 -8.53
CA LEU A 79 0.03 11.69 -7.65
C LEU A 79 -1.24 11.14 -8.27
N CYS A 80 -1.58 9.91 -7.94
CA CYS A 80 -2.87 9.31 -8.26
C CYS A 80 -3.36 8.41 -7.12
N LEU A 81 -4.64 8.07 -7.16
CA LEU A 81 -5.29 7.13 -6.25
C LEU A 81 -5.96 6.00 -7.02
N PRO A 82 -5.99 4.78 -6.47
CA PRO A 82 -6.68 3.66 -7.06
C PRO A 82 -8.20 3.85 -6.98
N VAL A 83 -8.86 3.50 -8.07
CA VAL A 83 -10.32 3.41 -8.18
C VAL A 83 -10.67 2.00 -8.62
N VAL A 84 -11.59 1.36 -7.93
CA VAL A 84 -12.07 0.03 -8.30
C VAL A 84 -12.95 0.13 -9.54
N ALA A 85 -12.47 -0.42 -10.65
CA ALA A 85 -13.21 -0.61 -11.90
C ALA A 85 -13.24 -2.11 -12.18
N GLU A 86 -14.17 -2.81 -11.53
CA GLU A 86 -14.23 -4.27 -11.51
C GLU A 86 -13.95 -4.92 -12.87
N PRO A 87 -13.06 -5.92 -12.92
CA PRO A 87 -12.29 -6.54 -11.81
C PRO A 87 -10.95 -5.83 -11.52
N HIS A 88 -10.62 -4.73 -12.16
CA HIS A 88 -9.31 -4.08 -12.13
C HIS A 88 -9.30 -2.83 -11.24
N LEU A 89 -8.08 -2.34 -10.94
CA LEU A 89 -7.85 -1.00 -10.45
C LEU A 89 -7.43 -0.10 -11.62
N ILE A 90 -8.04 1.07 -11.70
CA ILE A 90 -7.54 2.20 -12.50
C ILE A 90 -7.00 3.26 -11.54
N PHE A 91 -6.11 4.12 -12.01
CA PHE A 91 -5.50 5.13 -11.16
C PHE A 91 -5.85 6.52 -11.70
N ARG A 92 -6.48 7.34 -10.88
CA ARG A 92 -6.92 8.69 -11.25
C ARG A 92 -6.09 9.74 -10.55
N GLU A 93 -5.76 10.80 -11.28
CA GLU A 93 -4.91 11.88 -10.81
C GLU A 93 -5.44 12.53 -9.54
N LEU A 94 -4.50 12.79 -8.62
CA LEU A 94 -4.73 13.47 -7.35
C LEU A 94 -4.03 14.82 -7.35
N THR A 95 -4.75 15.89 -7.63
CA THR A 95 -4.28 17.29 -7.53
C THR A 95 -4.78 17.94 -6.23
N ARG A 96 -4.53 19.22 -6.04
CA ARG A 96 -5.11 19.99 -4.94
C ARG A 96 -6.59 20.32 -5.18
N GLU A 97 -6.98 20.38 -6.44
CA GLU A 97 -8.32 20.70 -6.92
C GLU A 97 -9.18 19.45 -7.16
N THR A 98 -8.63 18.25 -6.85
CA THR A 98 -9.35 16.99 -7.08
C THR A 98 -10.66 16.96 -6.33
N GLU A 99 -11.76 16.80 -7.08
CA GLU A 99 -13.06 16.49 -6.53
C GLU A 99 -13.12 15.02 -6.14
N PHE A 100 -13.64 14.74 -4.95
CA PHE A 100 -13.74 13.39 -4.43
C PHE A 100 -15.20 12.90 -4.47
N VAL A 101 -15.35 11.64 -4.81
CA VAL A 101 -16.60 10.91 -4.73
C VAL A 101 -16.50 9.76 -3.74
N SER A 102 -17.61 9.35 -3.13
CA SER A 102 -17.64 8.19 -2.26
C SER A 102 -17.36 6.92 -3.06
N ALA A 103 -16.36 6.15 -2.63
CA ALA A 103 -15.93 4.89 -3.27
C ALA A 103 -16.35 3.64 -2.48
N GLY A 104 -17.27 3.79 -1.52
CA GLY A 104 -17.71 2.72 -0.64
C GLY A 104 -16.77 2.47 0.55
N PHE A 105 -17.26 1.73 1.54
CA PHE A 105 -16.51 1.36 2.76
C PHE A 105 -15.85 2.54 3.51
N GLY A 106 -16.38 3.77 3.35
CA GLY A 106 -15.80 4.98 3.95
C GLY A 106 -14.58 5.52 3.21
N THR A 107 -14.25 4.98 2.03
CA THR A 107 -13.17 5.50 1.18
C THR A 107 -13.67 6.62 0.27
N GLN A 108 -12.73 7.45 -0.17
CA GLN A 108 -12.94 8.46 -1.20
C GLN A 108 -12.02 8.18 -2.39
N ALA A 109 -12.49 8.48 -3.57
CA ALA A 109 -11.73 8.37 -4.81
C ALA A 109 -11.86 9.66 -5.62
N PRO A 110 -10.87 10.00 -6.47
CA PRO A 110 -11.02 11.08 -7.43
C PRO A 110 -12.23 10.84 -8.33
N SER A 111 -12.89 11.93 -8.71
CA SER A 111 -14.09 11.87 -9.56
C SER A 111 -13.80 11.18 -10.90
N PRO A 112 -14.84 10.67 -11.60
CA PRO A 112 -14.68 10.08 -12.92
C PRO A 112 -14.04 11.00 -13.97
N ASP A 113 -14.11 12.31 -13.75
CA ASP A 113 -13.56 13.33 -14.67
C ASP A 113 -12.04 13.54 -14.46
N ALA A 114 -11.46 13.05 -13.36
CA ALA A 114 -10.01 13.12 -13.13
C ALA A 114 -9.26 12.23 -14.14
N ALA A 115 -8.15 12.74 -14.65
CA ALA A 115 -7.33 12.03 -15.64
C ALA A 115 -6.87 10.66 -15.13
N GLU A 116 -6.92 9.65 -15.98
CA GLU A 116 -6.31 8.36 -15.68
C GLU A 116 -4.81 8.42 -15.91
N LEU A 117 -4.05 7.90 -14.96
CA LEU A 117 -2.59 7.87 -15.00
C LEU A 117 -2.09 6.44 -14.83
N ARG A 118 -0.94 6.15 -15.45
CA ARG A 118 -0.18 4.95 -15.16
C ARG A 118 0.89 5.30 -14.12
N PRO A 119 0.84 4.74 -12.91
CA PRO A 119 1.87 4.97 -11.91
C PRO A 119 3.20 4.27 -12.28
N ASP A 120 4.30 4.91 -11.90
CA ASP A 120 5.64 4.34 -11.90
C ASP A 120 5.97 3.70 -10.54
N VAL A 121 5.30 4.16 -9.50
CA VAL A 121 5.46 3.69 -8.12
C VAL A 121 4.08 3.45 -7.50
N LEU A 122 3.91 2.28 -6.88
CA LEU A 122 2.74 1.96 -6.07
C LEU A 122 3.09 2.00 -4.58
N LEU A 123 2.50 2.92 -3.85
CA LEU A 123 2.44 2.88 -2.40
C LEU A 123 1.20 2.09 -1.99
N MET A 124 1.38 0.93 -1.36
CA MET A 124 0.30 -0.04 -1.14
C MET A 124 -0.03 -0.23 0.33
N PRO A 125 -1.33 -0.29 0.70
CA PRO A 125 -1.75 -0.74 2.01
C PRO A 125 -1.61 -2.26 2.13
N LEU A 126 -1.37 -2.74 3.33
CA LEU A 126 -1.27 -4.17 3.62
C LEU A 126 -1.69 -4.49 5.06
N ALA A 127 -2.02 -5.73 5.33
CA ALA A 127 -2.30 -6.22 6.66
C ALA A 127 -1.03 -6.73 7.36
N ALA A 128 -0.19 -7.49 6.65
CA ALA A 128 1.06 -8.04 7.17
C ALA A 128 2.12 -8.12 6.07
N PHE A 129 3.39 -8.16 6.47
CA PHE A 129 4.54 -8.35 5.58
C PHE A 129 5.66 -9.11 6.30
N ASP A 130 6.66 -9.59 5.53
CA ASP A 130 7.87 -10.20 6.06
C ASP A 130 9.15 -9.56 5.51
N CYS A 131 10.30 -10.05 5.98
CA CYS A 131 11.61 -9.56 5.57
C CYS A 131 12.02 -9.93 4.13
N SER A 132 11.24 -10.75 3.45
CA SER A 132 11.46 -11.17 2.05
C SER A 132 10.60 -10.39 1.04
N GLY A 133 9.81 -9.42 1.52
CA GLY A 133 8.91 -8.63 0.67
C GLY A 133 7.56 -9.29 0.39
N ASN A 134 7.26 -10.43 0.99
CA ASN A 134 5.94 -11.02 0.89
C ASN A 134 4.94 -10.21 1.70
N ARG A 135 3.70 -10.09 1.19
CA ARG A 135 2.66 -9.33 1.87
C ARG A 135 1.33 -10.07 1.95
N ILE A 136 0.55 -9.72 2.94
CA ILE A 136 -0.85 -10.13 3.07
C ILE A 136 -1.71 -8.88 2.96
N GLY A 137 -2.55 -8.83 1.92
CA GLY A 137 -3.60 -7.82 1.76
C GLY A 137 -4.91 -8.24 2.43
N TYR A 138 -6.00 -7.61 2.01
CA TYR A 138 -7.35 -7.88 2.55
C TYR A 138 -8.10 -9.01 1.83
N GLY A 139 -7.44 -9.76 0.94
CA GLY A 139 -7.97 -10.98 0.33
C GLY A 139 -8.75 -10.81 -0.97
N LYS A 140 -8.76 -9.62 -1.58
CA LYS A 140 -9.44 -9.39 -2.87
C LYS A 140 -8.51 -9.51 -4.10
N GLY A 141 -7.19 -9.54 -3.91
CA GLY A 141 -6.20 -9.67 -4.99
C GLY A 141 -6.11 -8.46 -5.94
N HIS A 142 -6.77 -7.34 -5.64
CA HIS A 142 -6.81 -6.18 -6.53
C HIS A 142 -5.41 -5.65 -6.87
N TYR A 143 -4.51 -5.57 -5.88
CA TYR A 143 -3.14 -5.10 -6.11
C TYR A 143 -2.31 -6.10 -6.91
N ASP A 144 -2.45 -7.41 -6.70
CA ASP A 144 -1.72 -8.42 -7.47
C ASP A 144 -2.12 -8.39 -8.96
N MET A 145 -3.40 -8.21 -9.24
CA MET A 145 -3.91 -8.01 -10.61
C MET A 145 -3.41 -6.68 -11.20
N ALA A 146 -3.45 -5.59 -10.42
CA ALA A 146 -2.99 -4.29 -10.88
C ALA A 146 -1.49 -4.28 -11.20
N ILE A 147 -0.65 -4.85 -10.30
CA ILE A 147 0.79 -4.99 -10.52
C ILE A 147 1.05 -5.78 -11.80
N SER A 148 0.40 -6.95 -11.94
CA SER A 148 0.57 -7.78 -13.14
C SER A 148 0.21 -7.06 -14.44
N ALA A 149 -0.82 -6.21 -14.43
CA ALA A 149 -1.21 -5.42 -15.60
C ALA A 149 -0.23 -4.25 -15.87
N LEU A 150 0.21 -3.54 -14.82
CA LEU A 150 1.11 -2.41 -14.94
C LEU A 150 2.52 -2.83 -15.41
N GLU A 151 3.04 -3.95 -14.91
CA GLU A 151 4.34 -4.50 -15.33
C GLU A 151 4.42 -4.82 -16.82
N GLN A 152 3.28 -5.14 -17.47
CA GLN A 152 3.24 -5.37 -18.91
C GLN A 152 3.53 -4.08 -19.72
N SER A 153 3.30 -2.92 -19.11
CA SER A 153 3.43 -1.61 -19.77
C SER A 153 4.73 -0.88 -19.41
N GLY A 154 5.59 -1.46 -18.57
CA GLY A 154 6.87 -0.89 -18.18
C GLY A 154 7.25 -1.16 -16.72
N PRO A 155 8.41 -0.65 -16.29
CA PRO A 155 8.88 -0.85 -14.91
C PRO A 155 7.90 -0.26 -13.90
N LEU A 156 7.82 -0.91 -12.75
CA LEU A 156 6.96 -0.53 -11.63
C LEU A 156 7.71 -0.78 -10.33
N ASP A 157 7.69 0.18 -9.42
CA ASP A 157 8.25 0.03 -8.07
C ASP A 157 7.10 -0.15 -7.06
N CYS A 158 7.11 -1.26 -6.34
CA CYS A 158 6.05 -1.65 -5.41
C CYS A 158 6.51 -1.49 -3.96
N VAL A 159 6.01 -0.46 -3.28
CA VAL A 159 6.38 -0.14 -1.89
C VAL A 159 5.18 -0.29 -0.97
N GLY A 160 5.31 -1.15 0.04
CA GLY A 160 4.32 -1.26 1.10
C GLY A 160 4.40 -0.08 2.07
N LEU A 161 3.25 0.34 2.61
CA LEU A 161 3.17 1.26 3.74
C LEU A 161 2.50 0.55 4.92
N ALA A 162 3.18 0.47 6.05
CA ALA A 162 2.70 -0.25 7.22
C ALA A 162 3.34 0.29 8.51
N TYR A 163 2.79 -0.09 9.65
CA TYR A 163 3.49 0.04 10.93
C TYR A 163 4.43 -1.16 11.14
N CYS A 164 5.56 -0.96 11.81
CA CYS A 164 6.50 -2.04 12.13
C CYS A 164 5.84 -3.25 12.82
N VAL A 165 4.83 -3.03 13.64
CA VAL A 165 4.10 -4.11 14.33
C VAL A 165 3.39 -5.09 13.38
N GLN A 166 3.24 -4.75 12.10
CA GLN A 166 2.64 -5.60 11.06
C GLN A 166 3.66 -6.57 10.44
N GLU A 167 4.95 -6.47 10.81
CA GLU A 167 5.97 -7.41 10.36
C GLU A 167 5.79 -8.78 11.03
N MET A 168 5.81 -9.82 10.22
CA MET A 168 5.75 -11.23 10.60
C MET A 168 7.06 -11.91 10.27
N SER A 169 7.34 -13.03 10.96
CA SER A 169 8.58 -13.78 10.72
C SER A 169 8.63 -14.42 9.33
N ASP A 170 7.47 -14.85 8.82
CA ASP A 170 7.34 -15.53 7.53
C ASP A 170 5.90 -15.39 7.03
N VAL A 171 5.75 -15.02 5.77
CA VAL A 171 4.48 -14.90 5.07
C VAL A 171 4.46 -15.88 3.91
N PRO A 172 3.57 -16.89 3.91
CA PRO A 172 3.51 -17.84 2.81
C PRO A 172 3.14 -17.13 1.51
N ALA A 173 3.96 -17.33 0.47
CA ALA A 173 3.75 -16.81 -0.87
C ALA A 173 3.20 -17.89 -1.79
N GLU A 174 2.26 -17.53 -2.65
CA GLU A 174 1.70 -18.36 -3.71
C GLU A 174 2.14 -17.82 -5.08
N PRO A 175 2.12 -18.62 -6.16
CA PRO A 175 2.65 -18.19 -7.47
C PRO A 175 2.02 -16.93 -8.08
N HIS A 176 0.83 -16.56 -7.63
CA HIS A 176 0.12 -15.36 -8.08
C HIS A 176 0.36 -14.14 -7.19
N ASP A 177 0.95 -14.31 -6.02
CA ASP A 177 1.30 -13.20 -5.15
C ASP A 177 2.48 -12.41 -5.74
N LYS A 178 2.36 -11.10 -5.73
CA LYS A 178 3.42 -10.21 -6.19
C LYS A 178 4.20 -9.66 -5.00
N PRO A 179 5.52 -9.91 -4.89
CA PRO A 179 6.31 -9.34 -3.81
C PRO A 179 6.40 -7.81 -3.92
N MET A 180 6.76 -7.19 -2.83
CA MET A 180 7.12 -5.78 -2.78
C MET A 180 8.61 -5.59 -3.05
N ASP A 181 8.98 -4.46 -3.64
CA ASP A 181 10.36 -4.03 -3.80
C ASP A 181 10.91 -3.37 -2.53
N GLY A 182 10.03 -2.86 -1.67
CA GLY A 182 10.40 -2.26 -0.39
C GLY A 182 9.20 -2.02 0.52
N ILE A 183 9.51 -1.63 1.74
CA ILE A 183 8.55 -1.26 2.78
C ILE A 183 8.97 0.06 3.42
N LEU A 184 8.02 0.97 3.61
CA LEU A 184 8.20 2.18 4.39
C LEU A 184 7.33 2.09 5.65
N THR A 185 7.96 2.24 6.79
CA THR A 185 7.31 2.25 8.10
C THR A 185 7.67 3.54 8.84
N GLU A 186 7.16 3.71 10.05
CA GLU A 186 7.57 4.80 10.96
C GLU A 186 9.07 4.78 11.29
N MET A 187 9.76 3.66 11.05
CA MET A 187 11.20 3.52 11.29
C MET A 187 12.06 3.85 10.06
N GLY A 188 11.45 4.10 8.91
CA GLY A 188 12.13 4.40 7.66
C GLY A 188 11.88 3.38 6.55
N PHE A 189 12.61 3.55 5.45
CA PHE A 189 12.48 2.73 4.25
C PHE A 189 13.48 1.57 4.26
N ARG A 190 13.01 0.38 3.91
CA ARG A 190 13.82 -0.82 3.68
C ARG A 190 13.52 -1.38 2.29
N ARG A 191 14.55 -1.59 1.48
CA ARG A 191 14.49 -2.31 0.20
C ARG A 191 14.62 -3.81 0.46
N PHE A 192 13.91 -4.65 -0.29
CA PHE A 192 14.03 -6.11 -0.21
C PHE A 192 14.98 -6.65 -1.27
#